data_663e369243c90f875b7f9d0910996a12
#
_entry.id   663e369243c90f875b7f9d0910996a12
#
_cell.length_a   1.000
_cell.length_b   1.000
_cell.length_c   1.000
_cell.angle_alpha   90.00
_cell.angle_beta   90.00
_cell.angle_gamma   90.00
#
_symmetry.space_group_name_H-M   'P 1'
#
loop_
_entity.id
_entity.type
_entity.pdbx_description
1 polymer ?
#
loop_
_entity_poly.entity_id
_entity_poly.type
_entity_poly.pdbx_seq_one_letter_code
_entity_poly.pdbx_strand_id
1 'polypeptide(L)'
;ISGMHVVLLIAILRGLLIRLRFNIETIDWLLIALLPFYLIIGGGAASLIRASIMAEVRLLSHRLRFSRVDAWSISLVIGILLDPYVLLTLGGQLSYLMSLLMPLSLRNVSDLKRAFWLNLVSLPSLFHYIYEVHLLSTLVSWLLIPLFGTVLFPLTLLAALTASWLPLLAYSFNQMLKLLHLILDQLAAGPGMLVFCQLSSPVAIIILLLTLWLLAEPAKKSSWYILAAAYCVAFLSIHLAPAGEVTFVDIGQGDCA
;
A
#
# COMPACT_ATOMS: atom_id res chain seq x y z
N ILE A 1 -8.17 -6.71 0.33
CA ILE A 1 -7.63 -6.98 -1.04
C ILE A 1 -6.79 -5.78 -1.45
N SER A 2 -5.62 -5.98 -2.06
CA SER A 2 -4.70 -4.91 -2.45
C SER A 2 -4.51 -4.84 -3.97
N GLY A 3 -3.95 -3.72 -4.46
CA GLY A 3 -3.62 -3.57 -5.88
C GLY A 3 -2.67 -4.62 -6.45
N MET A 4 -1.86 -5.27 -5.62
CA MET A 4 -1.00 -6.38 -6.03
C MET A 4 -1.82 -7.59 -6.49
N HIS A 5 -2.95 -7.87 -5.86
CA HIS A 5 -3.84 -8.97 -6.25
C HIS A 5 -4.40 -8.77 -7.66
N VAL A 6 -4.72 -7.52 -8.06
CA VAL A 6 -5.14 -7.19 -9.43
C VAL A 6 -4.06 -7.56 -10.44
N VAL A 7 -2.82 -7.15 -10.18
CA VAL A 7 -1.68 -7.43 -11.07
C VAL A 7 -1.45 -8.93 -11.22
N LEU A 8 -1.51 -9.68 -10.11
CA LEU A 8 -1.34 -11.14 -10.11
C LEU A 8 -2.50 -11.84 -10.80
N LEU A 9 -3.74 -11.42 -10.56
CA LEU A 9 -4.92 -11.95 -11.23
C LEU A 9 -4.81 -11.78 -12.76
N ILE A 10 -4.47 -10.57 -13.21
CA ILE A 10 -4.25 -10.30 -14.64
C ILE A 10 -3.14 -11.19 -15.21
N ALA A 11 -2.01 -11.31 -14.51
CA ALA A 11 -0.89 -12.14 -14.96
C ALA A 11 -1.27 -13.62 -15.09
N ILE A 12 -1.98 -14.17 -14.12
CA ILE A 12 -2.44 -15.57 -14.12
C ILE A 12 -3.45 -15.79 -15.25
N LEU A 13 -4.49 -14.94 -15.34
CA LEU A 13 -5.52 -15.08 -16.37
C LEU A 13 -4.94 -14.91 -17.77
N ARG A 14 -4.09 -13.90 -17.98
CA ARG A 14 -3.43 -13.68 -19.25
C ARG A 14 -2.56 -14.88 -19.65
N GLY A 15 -1.77 -15.41 -18.72
CA GLY A 15 -0.95 -16.59 -18.93
C GLY A 15 -1.78 -17.83 -19.30
N LEU A 16 -2.91 -18.03 -18.63
CA LEU A 16 -3.85 -19.13 -18.90
C LEU A 16 -4.48 -18.98 -20.29
N LEU A 17 -5.02 -17.79 -20.62
CA LEU A 17 -5.69 -17.53 -21.89
C LEU A 17 -4.74 -17.60 -23.07
N ILE A 18 -3.47 -17.19 -22.92
CA ILE A 18 -2.43 -17.37 -23.94
C ILE A 18 -2.18 -18.87 -24.20
N ARG A 19 -2.10 -19.70 -23.13
CA ARG A 19 -1.95 -21.16 -23.28
C ARG A 19 -3.13 -21.81 -23.99
N LEU A 20 -4.34 -21.26 -23.80
CA LEU A 20 -5.55 -21.67 -24.49
C LEU A 20 -5.63 -21.11 -25.93
N ARG A 21 -4.57 -20.44 -26.42
CA ARG A 21 -4.44 -19.88 -27.78
C ARG A 21 -5.45 -18.76 -28.11
N PHE A 22 -5.94 -18.03 -27.11
CA PHE A 22 -6.73 -16.82 -27.37
C PHE A 22 -5.85 -15.70 -27.94
N ASN A 23 -6.41 -14.88 -28.84
CA ASN A 23 -5.75 -13.70 -29.37
C ASN A 23 -5.55 -12.65 -28.27
N ILE A 24 -4.44 -11.91 -28.31
CA ILE A 24 -4.09 -10.87 -27.31
C ILE A 24 -5.21 -9.84 -27.18
N GLU A 25 -5.81 -9.42 -28.30
CA GLU A 25 -6.93 -8.46 -28.27
C GLU A 25 -8.15 -8.99 -27.52
N THR A 26 -8.50 -10.27 -27.74
CA THR A 26 -9.61 -10.93 -27.04
C THR A 26 -9.32 -11.03 -25.54
N ILE A 27 -8.07 -11.34 -25.18
CA ILE A 27 -7.64 -11.41 -23.78
C ILE A 27 -7.78 -10.03 -23.11
N ASP A 28 -7.33 -8.97 -23.78
CA ASP A 28 -7.41 -7.62 -23.23
C ASP A 28 -8.88 -7.20 -23.00
N TRP A 29 -9.79 -7.49 -23.94
CA TRP A 29 -11.23 -7.21 -23.77
C TRP A 29 -11.87 -8.04 -22.65
N LEU A 30 -11.50 -9.33 -22.52
CA LEU A 30 -11.98 -10.18 -21.43
C LEU A 30 -11.51 -9.66 -20.07
N LEU A 31 -10.25 -9.21 -19.97
CA LEU A 31 -9.71 -8.63 -18.75
C LEU A 31 -10.41 -7.31 -18.39
N ILE A 32 -10.64 -6.42 -19.36
CA ILE A 32 -11.37 -5.17 -19.16
C ILE A 32 -12.79 -5.45 -18.65
N ALA A 33 -13.49 -6.45 -19.22
CA ALA A 33 -14.82 -6.82 -18.78
C ALA A 33 -14.83 -7.45 -17.38
N LEU A 34 -13.79 -8.19 -17.01
CA LEU A 34 -13.70 -8.90 -15.73
C LEU A 34 -13.32 -7.99 -14.55
N LEU A 35 -12.49 -6.98 -14.77
CA LEU A 35 -11.98 -6.11 -13.70
C LEU A 35 -13.06 -5.37 -12.91
N PRO A 36 -14.14 -4.83 -13.51
CA PRO A 36 -15.25 -4.22 -12.76
C PRO A 36 -15.97 -5.22 -11.83
N PHE A 37 -16.17 -6.46 -12.28
CA PHE A 37 -16.74 -7.52 -11.43
C PHE A 37 -15.84 -7.85 -10.26
N TYR A 38 -14.52 -7.95 -10.52
CA TYR A 38 -13.55 -8.16 -9.45
C TYR A 38 -13.54 -7.03 -8.43
N LEU A 39 -13.71 -5.78 -8.88
CA LEU A 39 -13.83 -4.61 -8.02
C LEU A 39 -15.05 -4.71 -7.08
N ILE A 40 -16.21 -5.10 -7.61
CA ILE A 40 -17.46 -5.26 -6.84
C ILE A 40 -17.28 -6.36 -5.78
N ILE A 41 -16.77 -7.54 -6.18
CA ILE A 41 -16.54 -8.67 -5.28
C ILE A 41 -15.49 -8.31 -4.22
N GLY A 42 -14.49 -7.51 -4.57
CA GLY A 42 -13.39 -7.11 -3.69
C GLY A 42 -13.74 -6.03 -2.66
N GLY A 43 -15.00 -5.54 -2.62
CA GLY A 43 -15.46 -4.57 -1.63
C GLY A 43 -15.01 -3.12 -1.85
N GLY A 44 -14.54 -2.78 -3.06
CA GLY A 44 -14.29 -1.38 -3.47
C GLY A 44 -13.22 -0.61 -2.68
N ALA A 45 -12.25 -1.29 -2.07
CA ALA A 45 -11.16 -0.62 -1.37
C ALA A 45 -10.40 0.34 -2.32
N ALA A 46 -9.96 1.51 -1.82
CA ALA A 46 -9.29 2.54 -2.61
C ALA A 46 -8.09 2.02 -3.41
N SER A 47 -7.31 1.11 -2.84
CA SER A 47 -6.17 0.46 -3.51
C SER A 47 -6.61 -0.45 -4.66
N LEU A 48 -7.76 -1.09 -4.53
CA LEU A 48 -8.32 -1.99 -5.54
C LEU A 48 -8.92 -1.17 -6.69
N ILE A 49 -9.72 -0.13 -6.38
CA ILE A 49 -10.27 0.81 -7.36
C ILE A 49 -9.16 1.39 -8.22
N ARG A 50 -8.14 1.98 -7.60
CA ARG A 50 -7.00 2.55 -8.29
C ARG A 50 -6.29 1.53 -9.20
N ALA A 51 -5.99 0.34 -8.67
CA ALA A 51 -5.26 -0.67 -9.43
C ALA A 51 -6.05 -1.21 -10.61
N SER A 52 -7.37 -1.39 -10.47
CA SER A 52 -8.26 -1.83 -11.55
C SER A 52 -8.33 -0.78 -12.65
N ILE A 53 -8.58 0.49 -12.32
CA ILE A 53 -8.61 1.58 -13.30
C ILE A 53 -7.28 1.73 -14.02
N MET A 54 -6.15 1.70 -13.28
CA MET A 54 -4.82 1.75 -13.89
C MET A 54 -4.57 0.57 -14.83
N ALA A 55 -5.06 -0.61 -14.49
CA ALA A 55 -4.94 -1.80 -15.33
C ALA A 55 -5.78 -1.67 -16.60
N GLU A 56 -7.04 -1.22 -16.48
CA GLU A 56 -7.92 -0.98 -17.63
C GLU A 56 -7.34 0.06 -18.58
N VAL A 57 -6.89 1.21 -18.06
CA VAL A 57 -6.23 2.24 -18.89
C VAL A 57 -5.00 1.69 -19.58
N ARG A 58 -4.23 0.82 -18.92
CA ARG A 58 -3.06 0.16 -19.55
C ARG A 58 -3.44 -0.85 -20.62
N LEU A 59 -4.49 -1.64 -20.42
CA LEU A 59 -4.99 -2.54 -21.45
C LEU A 59 -5.47 -1.78 -22.68
N LEU A 60 -6.10 -0.62 -22.46
CA LEU A 60 -6.50 0.31 -23.53
C LEU A 60 -5.31 1.08 -24.14
N SER A 61 -4.18 1.20 -23.45
CA SER A 61 -3.03 2.03 -23.87
C SER A 61 -2.35 1.53 -25.14
N HIS A 62 -2.48 0.25 -25.49
CA HIS A 62 -2.03 -0.27 -26.79
C HIS A 62 -2.67 0.49 -27.97
N ARG A 63 -3.86 1.07 -27.76
CA ARG A 63 -4.58 1.87 -28.75
C ARG A 63 -4.42 3.38 -28.55
N LEU A 64 -4.35 3.85 -27.29
CA LEU A 64 -4.40 5.26 -26.92
C LEU A 64 -3.05 5.87 -26.54
N ARG A 65 -1.95 5.09 -26.55
CA ARG A 65 -0.57 5.50 -26.21
C ARG A 65 -0.41 6.21 -24.86
N PHE A 66 -1.22 5.88 -23.87
CA PHE A 66 -1.09 6.43 -22.52
C PHE A 66 0.20 5.99 -21.83
N SER A 67 0.87 6.93 -21.16
CA SER A 67 2.00 6.65 -20.29
C SER A 67 1.53 6.04 -18.94
N ARG A 68 2.48 5.61 -18.11
CA ARG A 68 2.15 5.14 -16.75
C ARG A 68 1.61 6.26 -15.86
N VAL A 69 2.10 7.48 -16.08
CA VAL A 69 1.67 8.66 -15.35
C VAL A 69 0.25 9.04 -15.77
N ASP A 70 -0.08 8.96 -17.05
CA ASP A 70 -1.45 9.22 -17.54
C ASP A 70 -2.44 8.22 -16.93
N ALA A 71 -2.09 6.93 -16.91
CA ALA A 71 -2.93 5.92 -16.26
C ALA A 71 -3.11 6.18 -14.76
N TRP A 72 -2.06 6.64 -14.08
CA TRP A 72 -2.13 7.03 -12.68
C TRP A 72 -3.03 8.26 -12.49
N SER A 73 -2.85 9.31 -13.32
CA SER A 73 -3.64 10.54 -13.25
C SER A 73 -5.12 10.28 -13.52
N ILE A 74 -5.44 9.48 -14.53
CA ILE A 74 -6.82 9.06 -14.83
C ILE A 74 -7.42 8.30 -13.63
N SER A 75 -6.65 7.37 -13.04
CA SER A 75 -7.12 6.62 -11.87
C SER A 75 -7.36 7.51 -10.66
N LEU A 76 -6.56 8.58 -10.48
CA LEU A 76 -6.74 9.55 -9.41
C LEU A 76 -8.03 10.36 -9.60
N VAL A 77 -8.24 10.88 -10.81
CA VAL A 77 -9.45 11.67 -11.12
C VAL A 77 -10.71 10.81 -10.92
N ILE A 78 -10.73 9.60 -11.46
CA ILE A 78 -11.87 8.70 -11.28
C ILE A 78 -12.03 8.31 -9.80
N GLY A 79 -10.93 8.05 -9.09
CA GLY A 79 -10.97 7.74 -7.66
C GLY A 79 -11.59 8.85 -6.82
N ILE A 80 -11.23 10.12 -7.09
CA ILE A 80 -11.83 11.29 -6.40
C ILE A 80 -13.29 11.47 -6.78
N LEU A 81 -13.69 11.17 -8.03
CA LEU A 81 -15.09 11.24 -8.44
C LEU A 81 -15.95 10.17 -7.76
N LEU A 82 -15.39 8.98 -7.52
CA LEU A 82 -16.08 7.88 -6.82
C LEU A 82 -16.11 8.08 -5.31
N ASP A 83 -15.03 8.58 -4.75
CA ASP A 83 -14.89 8.89 -3.33
C ASP A 83 -14.08 10.19 -3.16
N PRO A 84 -14.73 11.33 -2.95
CA PRO A 84 -14.07 12.64 -2.77
C PRO A 84 -13.10 12.66 -1.57
N TYR A 85 -13.32 11.80 -0.58
CA TYR A 85 -12.50 11.73 0.63
C TYR A 85 -11.34 10.73 0.51
N VAL A 86 -11.15 10.08 -0.63
CA VAL A 86 -10.13 9.03 -0.81
C VAL A 86 -8.72 9.49 -0.41
N LEU A 87 -8.34 10.74 -0.70
CA LEU A 87 -7.03 11.30 -0.32
C LEU A 87 -6.95 11.75 1.14
N LEU A 88 -8.07 11.79 1.84
CA LEU A 88 -8.12 12.06 3.28
C LEU A 88 -8.09 10.79 4.12
N THR A 89 -8.02 9.62 3.50
CA THR A 89 -7.85 8.34 4.18
C THR A 89 -6.40 7.85 4.07
N LEU A 90 -5.91 7.18 5.10
CA LEU A 90 -4.56 6.56 5.09
C LEU A 90 -4.40 5.61 3.90
N GLY A 91 -5.39 4.76 3.65
CA GLY A 91 -5.36 3.79 2.56
C GLY A 91 -5.28 4.43 1.18
N GLY A 92 -6.02 5.51 0.95
CA GLY A 92 -5.99 6.30 -0.28
C GLY A 92 -4.64 6.99 -0.46
N GLN A 93 -4.18 7.74 0.55
CA GLN A 93 -2.88 8.43 0.51
C GLN A 93 -1.74 7.46 0.18
N LEU A 94 -1.58 6.39 0.95
CA LEU A 94 -0.51 5.42 0.72
C LEU A 94 -0.65 4.75 -0.65
N SER A 95 -1.87 4.41 -1.07
CA SER A 95 -2.10 3.75 -2.35
C SER A 95 -1.66 4.61 -3.53
N TYR A 96 -2.15 5.87 -3.61
CA TYR A 96 -1.80 6.76 -4.72
C TYR A 96 -0.33 7.20 -4.67
N LEU A 97 0.18 7.55 -3.48
CA LEU A 97 1.57 7.99 -3.31
C LEU A 97 2.56 6.89 -3.69
N MET A 98 2.40 5.67 -3.16
CA MET A 98 3.32 4.56 -3.44
C MET A 98 3.29 4.17 -4.92
N SER A 99 2.10 4.15 -5.53
CA SER A 99 1.96 3.80 -6.95
C SER A 99 2.54 4.84 -7.90
N LEU A 100 2.62 6.11 -7.49
CA LEU A 100 3.29 7.17 -8.24
C LEU A 100 4.81 7.06 -8.13
N LEU A 101 5.33 6.83 -6.92
CA LEU A 101 6.77 6.80 -6.65
C LEU A 101 7.47 5.60 -7.29
N MET A 102 6.82 4.45 -7.31
CA MET A 102 7.39 3.22 -7.87
C MET A 102 7.91 3.37 -9.31
N PRO A 103 7.12 3.87 -10.28
CA PRO A 103 7.59 4.04 -11.66
C PRO A 103 8.50 5.26 -11.86
N LEU A 104 8.35 6.33 -11.06
CA LEU A 104 9.07 7.59 -11.26
C LEU A 104 10.46 7.56 -10.64
N SER A 105 10.55 7.29 -9.34
CA SER A 105 11.79 7.48 -8.57
C SER A 105 12.45 6.17 -8.14
N LEU A 106 11.70 5.07 -8.02
CA LEU A 106 12.18 3.83 -7.41
C LEU A 106 12.35 2.67 -8.40
N ARG A 107 12.28 2.93 -9.70
CA ARG A 107 12.35 1.88 -10.73
C ARG A 107 13.69 1.13 -10.75
N ASN A 108 14.80 1.87 -10.63
CA ASN A 108 16.16 1.35 -10.79
C ASN A 108 16.91 1.23 -9.45
N VAL A 109 16.17 1.11 -8.34
CA VAL A 109 16.73 1.02 -7.00
C VAL A 109 16.64 -0.42 -6.52
N SER A 110 17.65 -0.88 -5.73
CA SER A 110 17.61 -2.23 -5.12
C SER A 110 16.39 -2.40 -4.20
N ASP A 111 15.90 -3.64 -4.06
CA ASP A 111 14.66 -3.93 -3.33
C ASP A 111 14.69 -3.45 -1.88
N LEU A 112 15.83 -3.60 -1.20
CA LEU A 112 15.99 -3.09 0.18
C LEU A 112 15.93 -1.56 0.24
N LYS A 113 16.61 -0.86 -0.68
CA LYS A 113 16.52 0.61 -0.76
C LYS A 113 15.12 1.07 -1.12
N ARG A 114 14.44 0.32 -1.99
CA ARG A 114 13.03 0.58 -2.34
C ARG A 114 12.13 0.46 -1.11
N ALA A 115 12.25 -0.62 -0.35
CA ALA A 115 11.49 -0.81 0.89
C ALA A 115 11.77 0.32 1.89
N PHE A 116 13.03 0.71 2.05
CA PHE A 116 13.41 1.83 2.90
C PHE A 116 12.73 3.15 2.48
N TRP A 117 12.81 3.52 1.19
CA TRP A 117 12.20 4.75 0.70
C TRP A 117 10.67 4.74 0.81
N LEU A 118 10.03 3.61 0.50
CA LEU A 118 8.57 3.48 0.65
C LEU A 118 8.15 3.63 2.12
N ASN A 119 8.88 3.01 3.06
CA ASN A 119 8.62 3.20 4.48
C ASN A 119 8.85 4.67 4.89
N LEU A 120 9.97 5.29 4.51
CA LEU A 120 10.28 6.67 4.88
C LEU A 120 9.20 7.65 4.38
N VAL A 121 8.73 7.49 3.15
CA VAL A 121 7.67 8.32 2.57
C VAL A 121 6.30 8.05 3.23
N SER A 122 6.07 6.85 3.77
CA SER A 122 4.83 6.53 4.48
C SER A 122 4.76 7.11 5.89
N LEU A 123 5.90 7.39 6.54
CA LEU A 123 5.97 7.82 7.94
C LEU A 123 5.07 9.03 8.27
N PRO A 124 5.03 10.13 7.48
CA PRO A 124 4.19 11.27 7.82
C PRO A 124 2.71 10.92 7.90
N SER A 125 2.22 10.09 6.96
CA SER A 125 0.84 9.60 6.98
C SER A 125 0.60 8.60 8.13
N LEU A 126 1.55 7.72 8.42
CA LEU A 126 1.44 6.78 9.54
C LEU A 126 1.38 7.51 10.87
N PHE A 127 2.24 8.50 11.12
CA PHE A 127 2.21 9.31 12.35
C PHE A 127 0.99 10.23 12.44
N HIS A 128 0.37 10.58 11.33
CA HIS A 128 -0.88 11.35 11.34
C HIS A 128 -2.09 10.48 11.72
N TYR A 129 -2.16 9.21 11.26
CA TYR A 129 -3.34 8.34 11.42
C TYR A 129 -3.18 7.24 12.46
N ILE A 130 -1.97 6.68 12.64
CA ILE A 130 -1.70 5.51 13.49
C ILE A 130 -0.87 5.90 14.72
N TYR A 131 -0.12 7.02 14.65
CA TYR A 131 0.69 7.61 15.74
C TYR A 131 1.95 6.83 16.09
N GLU A 132 2.16 5.66 15.51
CA GLU A 132 3.26 4.77 15.84
C GLU A 132 3.79 4.03 14.61
N VAL A 133 5.03 3.57 14.69
CA VAL A 133 5.65 2.71 13.67
C VAL A 133 6.68 1.79 14.33
N HIS A 134 6.80 0.57 13.83
CA HIS A 134 7.82 -0.35 14.31
C HIS A 134 9.10 -0.23 13.46
N LEU A 135 10.26 -0.11 14.08
CA LEU A 135 11.55 0.07 13.38
C LEU A 135 11.89 -1.09 12.44
N LEU A 136 11.42 -2.31 12.76
CA LEU A 136 11.61 -3.47 11.89
C LEU A 136 10.70 -3.48 10.65
N SER A 137 9.74 -2.55 10.54
CA SER A 137 8.77 -2.52 9.43
C SER A 137 9.44 -2.54 8.04
N THR A 138 10.57 -1.84 7.88
CA THR A 138 11.34 -1.82 6.62
C THR A 138 11.87 -3.20 6.25
N LEU A 139 12.48 -3.92 7.20
CA LEU A 139 13.04 -5.26 6.96
C LEU A 139 11.93 -6.29 6.73
N VAL A 140 10.88 -6.22 7.54
CA VAL A 140 9.72 -7.09 7.41
C VAL A 140 9.03 -6.86 6.06
N SER A 141 8.82 -5.62 5.63
CA SER A 141 8.24 -5.30 4.33
C SER A 141 9.12 -5.77 3.17
N TRP A 142 10.44 -5.58 3.28
CA TRP A 142 11.39 -6.05 2.27
C TRP A 142 11.31 -7.56 2.05
N LEU A 143 11.16 -8.34 3.12
CA LEU A 143 11.05 -9.80 3.06
C LEU A 143 9.65 -10.26 2.66
N LEU A 144 8.60 -9.69 3.29
CA LEU A 144 7.23 -10.19 3.14
C LEU A 144 6.59 -9.80 1.82
N ILE A 145 6.87 -8.63 1.25
CA ILE A 145 6.22 -8.19 0.00
C ILE A 145 6.50 -9.17 -1.14
N PRO A 146 7.77 -9.53 -1.45
CA PRO A 146 8.03 -10.54 -2.48
C PRO A 146 7.52 -11.94 -2.09
N LEU A 147 7.70 -12.36 -0.83
CA LEU A 147 7.21 -13.65 -0.35
C LEU A 147 5.69 -13.77 -0.52
N PHE A 148 4.95 -12.73 -0.18
CA PHE A 148 3.51 -12.71 -0.34
C PHE A 148 3.09 -12.83 -1.82
N GLY A 149 3.71 -12.05 -2.70
CA GLY A 149 3.38 -12.04 -4.13
C GLY A 149 3.73 -13.33 -4.87
N THR A 150 4.90 -13.92 -4.56
CA THR A 150 5.43 -15.07 -5.32
C THR A 150 5.05 -16.42 -4.72
N VAL A 151 4.82 -16.51 -3.43
CA VAL A 151 4.59 -17.79 -2.73
C VAL A 151 3.22 -17.83 -2.07
N LEU A 152 2.95 -16.93 -1.13
CA LEU A 152 1.75 -17.02 -0.29
C LEU A 152 0.47 -16.86 -1.11
N PHE A 153 0.39 -15.89 -2.00
CA PHE A 153 -0.81 -15.65 -2.79
C PHE A 153 -1.12 -16.79 -3.79
N PRO A 154 -0.17 -17.29 -4.60
CA PRO A 154 -0.42 -18.47 -5.44
C PRO A 154 -0.80 -19.70 -4.65
N LEU A 155 -0.15 -19.95 -3.50
CA LEU A 155 -0.50 -21.09 -2.62
C LEU A 155 -1.89 -20.93 -2.00
N THR A 156 -2.29 -19.71 -1.64
CA THR A 156 -3.65 -19.43 -1.14
C THR A 156 -4.71 -19.78 -2.18
N LEU A 157 -4.49 -19.35 -3.44
CA LEU A 157 -5.38 -19.69 -4.54
C LEU A 157 -5.43 -21.20 -4.78
N LEU A 158 -4.27 -21.85 -4.80
CA LEU A 158 -4.20 -23.30 -4.98
C LEU A 158 -4.91 -24.04 -3.85
N ALA A 159 -4.66 -23.68 -2.59
CA ALA A 159 -5.30 -24.27 -1.43
C ALA A 159 -6.82 -24.05 -1.45
N ALA A 160 -7.28 -22.87 -1.83
CA ALA A 160 -8.72 -22.56 -1.94
C ALA A 160 -9.39 -23.39 -3.05
N LEU A 161 -8.77 -23.50 -4.22
CA LEU A 161 -9.31 -24.27 -5.36
C LEU A 161 -9.30 -25.77 -5.12
N THR A 162 -8.35 -26.28 -4.34
CA THR A 162 -8.19 -27.73 -4.10
C THR A 162 -8.73 -28.18 -2.74
N ALA A 163 -9.27 -27.29 -1.93
CA ALA A 163 -9.71 -27.56 -0.55
C ALA A 163 -10.69 -28.72 -0.44
N SER A 164 -11.61 -28.88 -1.42
CA SER A 164 -12.58 -29.97 -1.45
C SER A 164 -11.97 -31.32 -1.84
N TRP A 165 -10.86 -31.34 -2.57
CA TRP A 165 -10.24 -32.57 -3.11
C TRP A 165 -8.98 -32.98 -2.36
N LEU A 166 -8.25 -31.97 -1.83
CA LEU A 166 -7.00 -32.13 -1.11
C LEU A 166 -7.03 -31.38 0.24
N PRO A 167 -7.88 -31.78 1.19
CA PRO A 167 -8.05 -31.07 2.46
C PRO A 167 -6.76 -31.01 3.28
N LEU A 168 -5.86 -32.01 3.14
CA LEU A 168 -4.57 -31.98 3.79
C LEU A 168 -3.67 -30.85 3.33
N LEU A 169 -3.70 -30.49 2.05
CA LEU A 169 -2.95 -29.34 1.50
C LEU A 169 -3.46 -28.03 2.10
N ALA A 170 -4.78 -27.85 2.12
CA ALA A 170 -5.40 -26.66 2.71
C ALA A 170 -5.11 -26.56 4.21
N TYR A 171 -5.14 -27.67 4.94
CA TYR A 171 -4.79 -27.73 6.35
C TYR A 171 -3.32 -27.37 6.60
N SER A 172 -2.38 -27.98 5.86
CA SER A 172 -0.94 -27.71 6.00
C SER A 172 -0.60 -26.25 5.70
N PHE A 173 -1.23 -25.69 4.65
CA PHE A 173 -1.07 -24.27 4.32
C PHE A 173 -1.61 -23.35 5.42
N ASN A 174 -2.77 -23.68 6.00
CA ASN A 174 -3.33 -22.92 7.11
C ASN A 174 -2.43 -22.95 8.36
N GLN A 175 -1.79 -24.09 8.67
CA GLN A 175 -0.82 -24.17 9.76
C GLN A 175 0.43 -23.32 9.48
N MET A 176 0.91 -23.30 8.24
CA MET A 176 2.02 -22.43 7.84
C MET A 176 1.67 -20.95 8.02
N LEU A 177 0.45 -20.53 7.63
CA LEU A 177 -0.01 -19.15 7.83
C LEU A 177 -0.13 -18.78 9.32
N LYS A 178 -0.63 -19.70 10.15
CA LYS A 178 -0.69 -19.51 11.62
C LYS A 178 0.69 -19.33 12.21
N LEU A 179 1.67 -20.14 11.79
CA LEU A 179 3.06 -20.01 12.24
C LEU A 179 3.67 -18.67 11.81
N LEU A 180 3.45 -18.26 10.56
CA LEU A 180 3.89 -16.97 10.06
C LEU A 180 3.27 -15.82 10.88
N HIS A 181 1.97 -15.89 11.18
CA HIS A 181 1.28 -14.89 11.98
C HIS A 181 1.87 -14.81 13.39
N LEU A 182 2.10 -15.93 14.04
CA LEU A 182 2.71 -16.00 15.37
C LEU A 182 4.13 -15.41 15.39
N ILE A 183 4.94 -15.65 14.35
CA ILE A 183 6.28 -15.04 14.22
C ILE A 183 6.16 -13.51 14.09
N LEU A 184 5.22 -13.04 13.28
CA LEU A 184 5.02 -11.59 13.08
C LEU A 184 4.50 -10.92 14.34
N ASP A 185 3.60 -11.55 15.09
CA ASP A 185 3.09 -11.05 16.37
C ASP A 185 4.22 -10.93 17.40
N GLN A 186 5.11 -11.94 17.47
CA GLN A 186 6.26 -11.89 18.35
C GLN A 186 7.27 -10.80 17.94
N LEU A 187 7.49 -10.59 16.65
CA LEU A 187 8.33 -9.49 16.16
C LEU A 187 7.70 -8.13 16.46
N ALA A 188 6.39 -8.01 16.34
CA ALA A 188 5.66 -6.78 16.65
C ALA A 188 5.62 -6.47 18.15
N ALA A 189 5.55 -7.50 19.00
CA ALA A 189 5.62 -7.36 20.46
C ALA A 189 7.04 -7.08 20.97
N GLY A 190 8.06 -7.25 20.12
CA GLY A 190 9.46 -7.00 20.47
C GLY A 190 9.76 -5.50 20.65
N PRO A 191 10.98 -5.18 21.14
CA PRO A 191 11.41 -3.79 21.27
C PRO A 191 11.58 -3.16 19.88
N GLY A 192 11.18 -1.89 19.74
CA GLY A 192 11.34 -1.14 18.49
C GLY A 192 10.09 -0.39 18.02
N MET A 193 9.04 -0.39 18.84
CA MET A 193 7.90 0.48 18.62
C MET A 193 8.29 1.93 18.87
N LEU A 194 8.12 2.78 17.88
CA LEU A 194 8.35 4.21 17.97
C LEU A 194 6.97 4.90 18.01
N VAL A 195 6.60 5.38 19.17
CA VAL A 195 5.37 6.16 19.38
C VAL A 195 5.71 7.64 19.16
N PHE A 196 5.14 8.22 18.12
CA PHE A 196 5.39 9.62 17.77
C PHE A 196 4.28 10.56 18.26
N CYS A 197 3.12 10.02 18.58
CA CYS A 197 1.86 10.72 18.78
C CYS A 197 1.30 11.37 17.52
N GLN A 198 0.16 12.04 17.64
CA GLN A 198 -0.56 12.57 16.48
C GLN A 198 0.15 13.74 15.83
N LEU A 199 0.59 13.56 14.60
CA LEU A 199 1.10 14.62 13.77
C LEU A 199 -0.05 15.42 13.16
N SER A 200 -0.07 16.76 13.32
CA SER A 200 -1.11 17.57 12.68
C SER A 200 -1.00 17.52 11.15
N SER A 201 -2.14 17.61 10.44
CA SER A 201 -2.19 17.52 8.98
C SER A 201 -1.21 18.46 8.27
N PRO A 202 -1.08 19.76 8.59
CA PRO A 202 -0.13 20.64 7.91
C PRO A 202 1.32 20.23 8.13
N VAL A 203 1.68 19.78 9.34
CA VAL A 203 3.04 19.31 9.65
C VAL A 203 3.33 18.01 8.91
N ALA A 204 2.38 17.07 8.85
CA ALA A 204 2.52 15.84 8.07
C ALA A 204 2.76 16.14 6.58
N ILE A 205 2.03 17.09 6.00
CA ILE A 205 2.22 17.51 4.60
C ILE A 205 3.61 18.13 4.39
N ILE A 206 4.07 19.00 5.28
CA ILE A 206 5.41 19.61 5.20
C ILE A 206 6.49 18.53 5.24
N ILE A 207 6.41 17.60 6.19
CA ILE A 207 7.39 16.52 6.32
C ILE A 207 7.34 15.59 5.10
N LEU A 208 6.14 15.30 4.56
CA LEU A 208 6.00 14.54 3.32
C LEU A 208 6.71 15.23 2.15
N LEU A 209 6.49 16.51 1.95
CA LEU A 209 7.15 17.28 0.89
C LEU A 209 8.67 17.31 1.06
N LEU A 210 9.18 17.48 2.28
CA LEU A 210 10.61 17.38 2.59
C LEU A 210 11.16 15.98 2.29
N THR A 211 10.41 14.92 2.59
CA THR A 211 10.80 13.54 2.27
C THR A 211 10.84 13.29 0.77
N LEU A 212 9.87 13.82 0.01
CA LEU A 212 9.86 13.74 -1.45
C LEU A 212 11.02 14.54 -2.08
N TRP A 213 11.33 15.71 -1.52
CA TRP A 213 12.50 16.48 -1.95
C TRP A 213 13.81 15.74 -1.67
N LEU A 214 13.94 15.11 -0.49
CA LEU A 214 15.09 14.27 -0.17
C LEU A 214 15.20 13.08 -1.15
N LEU A 215 14.10 12.46 -1.53
CA LEU A 215 14.09 11.36 -2.51
C LEU A 215 14.58 11.82 -3.89
N ALA A 216 14.31 13.07 -4.26
CA ALA A 216 14.81 13.65 -5.51
C ALA A 216 16.33 13.93 -5.48
N GLU A 217 16.88 14.30 -4.31
CA GLU A 217 18.28 14.65 -4.12
C GLU A 217 18.93 13.92 -2.93
N PRO A 218 19.00 12.59 -2.94
CA PRO A 218 19.42 11.79 -1.78
C PRO A 218 20.91 11.95 -1.43
N ALA A 219 21.73 12.46 -2.35
CA ALA A 219 23.16 12.70 -2.15
C ALA A 219 23.47 13.94 -1.27
N LYS A 220 22.51 14.85 -1.13
CA LYS A 220 22.68 16.06 -0.31
C LYS A 220 22.54 15.74 1.18
N LYS A 221 23.65 15.75 1.92
CA LYS A 221 23.62 15.55 3.38
C LYS A 221 22.74 16.58 4.11
N SER A 222 22.69 17.84 3.62
CA SER A 222 21.85 18.88 4.21
C SER A 222 20.37 18.52 4.21
N SER A 223 19.86 17.84 3.17
CA SER A 223 18.46 17.43 3.09
C SER A 223 18.10 16.42 4.19
N TRP A 224 19.02 15.51 4.54
CA TRP A 224 18.85 14.57 5.66
C TRP A 224 18.77 15.27 7.01
N TYR A 225 19.66 16.27 7.24
CA TYR A 225 19.62 17.05 8.47
C TYR A 225 18.34 17.88 8.60
N ILE A 226 17.88 18.47 7.50
CA ILE A 226 16.61 19.24 7.48
C ILE A 226 15.43 18.31 7.81
N LEU A 227 15.36 17.14 7.20
CA LEU A 227 14.29 16.18 7.48
C LEU A 227 14.35 15.68 8.94
N ALA A 228 15.55 15.33 9.44
CA ALA A 228 15.73 14.93 10.84
C ALA A 228 15.33 16.05 11.81
N ALA A 229 15.75 17.29 11.53
CA ALA A 229 15.36 18.45 12.34
C ALA A 229 13.85 18.67 12.32
N ALA A 230 13.18 18.51 11.16
CA ALA A 230 11.73 18.65 11.06
C ALA A 230 11.00 17.59 11.93
N TYR A 231 11.44 16.34 11.91
CA TYR A 231 10.90 15.31 12.80
C TYR A 231 11.18 15.60 14.28
N CYS A 232 12.41 16.05 14.63
CA CYS A 232 12.74 16.42 16.00
C CYS A 232 11.87 17.57 16.51
N VAL A 233 11.72 18.64 15.70
CA VAL A 233 10.87 19.78 16.06
C VAL A 233 9.42 19.36 16.22
N ALA A 234 8.89 18.55 15.30
CA ALA A 234 7.53 18.03 15.40
C ALA A 234 7.35 17.17 16.65
N PHE A 235 8.28 16.27 16.95
CA PHE A 235 8.25 15.45 18.18
C PHE A 235 8.28 16.32 19.44
N LEU A 236 9.21 17.26 19.53
CA LEU A 236 9.33 18.15 20.68
C LEU A 236 8.09 19.04 20.84
N SER A 237 7.52 19.56 19.76
CA SER A 237 6.33 20.40 19.81
C SER A 237 5.10 19.65 20.37
N ILE A 238 5.01 18.35 20.12
CA ILE A 238 3.93 17.51 20.62
C ILE A 238 4.17 17.18 22.11
N HIS A 239 5.39 16.77 22.48
CA HIS A 239 5.68 16.29 23.85
C HIS A 239 5.94 17.41 24.86
N LEU A 240 6.33 18.61 24.39
CA LEU A 240 6.52 19.78 25.24
C LEU A 240 5.29 20.73 25.24
N ALA A 241 4.20 20.35 24.55
CA ALA A 241 2.97 21.10 24.63
C ALA A 241 2.50 21.20 26.09
N PRO A 242 2.09 22.39 26.58
CA PRO A 242 1.63 22.54 27.94
C PRO A 242 0.43 21.61 28.18
N ALA A 243 0.50 20.81 29.26
CA ALA A 243 -0.58 19.93 29.67
C ALA A 243 -1.82 20.77 30.00
N GLY A 244 -2.94 20.53 29.33
CA GLY A 244 -4.18 21.28 29.58
C GLY A 244 -5.25 21.14 28.49
N GLU A 245 -5.04 20.26 27.47
CA GLU A 245 -6.09 19.94 26.52
C GLU A 245 -7.11 18.98 27.14
N VAL A 246 -8.36 19.41 27.22
CA VAL A 246 -9.49 18.53 27.55
C VAL A 246 -9.94 17.92 26.23
N THR A 247 -9.64 16.64 26.03
CA THR A 247 -10.08 15.91 24.83
C THR A 247 -11.48 15.35 25.10
N PHE A 248 -12.48 15.88 24.40
CA PHE A 248 -13.79 15.25 24.32
C PHE A 248 -13.69 14.09 23.34
N VAL A 249 -13.79 12.88 23.85
CA VAL A 249 -13.87 11.69 23.00
C VAL A 249 -15.32 11.54 22.58
N ASP A 250 -15.60 11.72 21.29
CA ASP A 250 -16.90 11.37 20.71
C ASP A 250 -16.97 9.85 20.59
N ILE A 251 -17.68 9.23 21.51
CA ILE A 251 -17.93 7.78 21.57
C ILE A 251 -19.21 7.37 20.82
N GLY A 252 -19.79 8.28 20.02
CA GLY A 252 -21.04 8.05 19.33
C GLY A 252 -22.23 7.96 20.31
N GLN A 253 -23.06 6.91 20.21
CA GLN A 253 -24.25 6.72 21.07
C GLN A 253 -23.95 5.97 22.39
N GLY A 254 -22.70 5.86 22.79
CA GLY A 254 -22.34 5.22 24.07
C GLY A 254 -22.38 6.22 25.21
N ASP A 255 -23.17 5.94 26.27
CA ASP A 255 -23.13 6.68 27.53
C ASP A 255 -21.81 6.37 28.25
N CYS A 256 -20.96 7.39 28.45
CA CYS A 256 -19.88 7.31 29.44
C CYS A 256 -20.49 7.44 30.82
N ALA A 257 -20.69 6.33 31.55
CA ALA A 257 -20.96 6.31 32.96
C ALA A 257 -19.67 6.22 33.74
#